data_ca051e59c19dcf3b287d21748a132eb3
#
_entry.id   ca051e59c19dcf3b287d21748a132eb3
#
_cell.length_a   1.000
_cell.length_b   1.000
_cell.length_c   1.000
_cell.angle_alpha   90.00
_cell.angle_beta   90.00
_cell.angle_gamma   90.00
#
_symmetry.space_group_name_H-M   'P 1'
#
loop_
_entity.id
_entity.type
_entity.pdbx_description
1 polymer ?
#
loop_
_entity_poly.entity_id
_entity_poly.type
_entity_poly.pdbx_seq_one_letter_code
_entity_poly.pdbx_strand_id
1 'polypeptide(L)'
;MKEPSATAGTYDIEEVRRKYIGFETATAKGRYPVEHDAIRRHCHKVDDNNPLFLDSEYAKTMAQGAVLCPPSGWLALYFASLGPWPAVFEPLFPIVPTPGKRIVNMSQEVEWSARIRVGDHLSVRRRIADVFQKAVSLDPQAVWIVAEAIITNQRDEEVCVIRNTMLTHRTPEEQGQGARSKEPG
;
A
#
# COMPACT_ATOMS: atom_id res chain seq x y z
N MET A 1 9.56 7.78 28.99
CA MET A 1 10.26 6.51 28.66
C MET A 1 11.33 6.83 27.63
N LYS A 2 12.61 6.62 27.94
CA LYS A 2 13.73 6.86 27.02
C LYS A 2 13.71 5.80 25.93
N GLU A 3 13.68 6.24 24.67
CA GLU A 3 13.96 5.35 23.54
C GLU A 3 15.36 4.77 23.67
N PRO A 4 15.56 3.48 23.35
CA PRO A 4 16.90 2.90 23.34
C PRO A 4 17.71 3.51 22.20
N SER A 5 18.83 4.15 22.55
CA SER A 5 19.85 4.59 21.62
C SER A 5 20.37 3.37 20.83
N ALA A 6 20.05 3.33 19.53
CA ALA A 6 20.57 2.33 18.62
C ALA A 6 22.08 2.56 18.46
N THR A 7 22.87 1.66 18.99
CA THR A 7 24.28 1.46 18.65
C THR A 7 24.39 1.37 17.13
N ALA A 8 25.33 2.13 16.53
CA ALA A 8 25.58 2.17 15.09
C ALA A 8 26.21 0.84 14.61
N GLY A 9 25.39 -0.22 14.56
CA GLY A 9 25.72 -1.43 13.83
C GLY A 9 25.60 -1.17 12.34
N THR A 10 26.43 -1.79 11.55
CA THR A 10 26.32 -1.78 10.08
C THR A 10 24.95 -2.31 9.70
N TYR A 11 24.17 -1.54 8.91
CA TYR A 11 22.86 -1.97 8.43
C TYR A 11 23.01 -3.26 7.60
N ASP A 12 22.37 -4.33 8.05
CA ASP A 12 22.41 -5.65 7.40
C ASP A 12 21.07 -5.89 6.66
N ILE A 13 21.10 -5.73 5.35
CA ILE A 13 19.93 -5.93 4.49
C ILE A 13 19.46 -7.38 4.52
N GLU A 14 20.36 -8.36 4.64
CA GLU A 14 19.99 -9.78 4.61
C GLU A 14 19.27 -10.19 5.90
N GLU A 15 19.64 -9.61 7.04
CA GLU A 15 18.88 -9.78 8.29
C GLU A 15 17.49 -9.19 8.18
N VAL A 16 17.37 -7.97 7.62
CA VAL A 16 16.08 -7.30 7.39
C VAL A 16 15.19 -8.11 6.44
N ARG A 17 15.74 -8.58 5.33
CA ARG A 17 15.01 -9.43 4.36
C ARG A 17 14.44 -10.66 5.05
N ARG A 18 15.28 -11.40 5.78
CA ARG A 18 14.91 -12.63 6.47
C ARG A 18 13.78 -12.42 7.48
N LYS A 19 13.78 -11.25 8.15
CA LYS A 19 12.81 -10.94 9.20
C LYS A 19 11.48 -10.42 8.68
N TYR A 20 11.50 -9.62 7.60
CA TYR A 20 10.33 -8.85 7.18
C TYR A 20 9.69 -9.35 5.89
N ILE A 21 10.40 -9.99 4.98
CA ILE A 21 9.76 -10.57 3.79
C ILE A 21 8.78 -11.66 4.21
N GLY A 22 7.55 -11.56 3.70
CA GLY A 22 6.46 -12.44 4.08
C GLY A 22 5.71 -12.03 5.36
N PHE A 23 6.11 -10.97 6.05
CA PHE A 23 5.32 -10.45 7.17
C PHE A 23 3.95 -10.00 6.67
N GLU A 24 2.90 -10.50 7.31
CA GLU A 24 1.50 -10.15 6.99
C GLU A 24 0.79 -9.54 8.20
N THR A 25 -0.12 -8.60 7.95
CA THR A 25 -1.05 -8.10 8.96
C THR A 25 -2.23 -9.06 9.14
N ALA A 26 -2.93 -8.93 10.25
CA ALA A 26 -4.28 -9.47 10.35
C ALA A 26 -5.18 -8.87 9.26
N THR A 27 -6.17 -9.63 8.80
CA THR A 27 -7.18 -9.13 7.87
C THR A 27 -8.07 -8.10 8.56
N ALA A 28 -8.09 -6.89 8.02
CA ALA A 28 -9.01 -5.84 8.41
C ALA A 28 -10.25 -5.89 7.50
N LYS A 29 -11.44 -5.79 8.10
CA LYS A 29 -12.70 -5.73 7.35
C LYS A 29 -13.12 -4.28 7.16
N GLY A 30 -13.57 -3.94 5.95
CA GLY A 30 -14.17 -2.66 5.65
C GLY A 30 -15.40 -2.42 6.53
N ARG A 31 -15.55 -1.19 7.01
CA ARG A 31 -16.65 -0.81 7.91
C ARG A 31 -18.01 -0.82 7.23
N TYR A 32 -18.03 -0.47 5.97
CA TYR A 32 -19.25 -0.30 5.18
C TYR A 32 -19.17 -1.12 3.89
N PRO A 33 -20.32 -1.51 3.32
CA PRO A 33 -20.33 -2.10 1.98
C PRO A 33 -19.86 -1.08 0.93
N VAL A 34 -19.58 -1.57 -0.25
CA VAL A 34 -19.34 -0.72 -1.43
C VAL A 34 -20.60 0.07 -1.75
N GLU A 35 -20.54 1.39 -1.67
CA GLU A 35 -21.66 2.30 -1.85
C GLU A 35 -21.57 3.04 -3.18
N HIS A 36 -22.71 3.19 -3.86
CA HIS A 36 -22.79 3.85 -5.16
C HIS A 36 -22.41 5.34 -5.08
N ASP A 37 -22.72 6.02 -3.97
CA ASP A 37 -22.41 7.46 -3.84
C ASP A 37 -20.89 7.73 -3.91
N ALA A 38 -20.08 6.91 -3.26
CA ALA A 38 -18.61 7.05 -3.33
C ALA A 38 -18.09 6.78 -4.75
N ILE A 39 -18.64 5.80 -5.46
CA ILE A 39 -18.31 5.51 -6.86
C ILE A 39 -18.67 6.71 -7.74
N ARG A 40 -19.87 7.21 -7.63
CA ARG A 40 -20.35 8.35 -8.40
C ARG A 40 -19.48 9.60 -8.20
N ARG A 41 -19.12 9.90 -6.95
CA ARG A 41 -18.20 11.01 -6.62
C ARG A 41 -16.81 10.82 -7.22
N HIS A 42 -16.31 9.58 -7.22
CA HIS A 42 -15.02 9.28 -7.85
C HIS A 42 -15.08 9.49 -9.35
N CYS A 43 -16.10 8.94 -10.02
CA CYS A 43 -16.29 9.10 -11.47
C CYS A 43 -16.37 10.57 -11.88
N HIS A 44 -17.16 11.38 -11.17
CA HIS A 44 -17.21 12.83 -11.41
C HIS A 44 -15.87 13.54 -11.24
N LYS A 45 -15.04 13.07 -10.30
CA LYS A 45 -13.74 13.67 -10.01
C LYS A 45 -12.71 13.41 -11.12
N VAL A 46 -12.83 12.27 -11.81
CA VAL A 46 -11.92 11.85 -12.88
C VAL A 46 -12.55 11.93 -14.27
N ASP A 47 -13.74 12.52 -14.37
CA ASP A 47 -14.52 12.67 -15.62
C ASP A 47 -14.82 11.32 -16.32
N ASP A 48 -15.07 10.27 -15.52
CA ASP A 48 -15.47 8.95 -16.03
C ASP A 48 -16.99 8.87 -16.12
N ASN A 49 -17.52 8.91 -17.34
CA ASN A 49 -18.94 8.88 -17.64
C ASN A 49 -19.46 7.48 -18.02
N ASN A 50 -18.74 6.42 -17.67
CA ASN A 50 -19.14 5.05 -18.02
C ASN A 50 -20.45 4.66 -17.30
N PRO A 51 -21.52 4.30 -18.06
CA PRO A 51 -22.81 3.99 -17.47
C PRO A 51 -22.81 2.71 -16.61
N LEU A 52 -21.83 1.83 -16.74
CA LEU A 52 -21.66 0.67 -15.85
C LEU A 52 -21.41 1.07 -14.38
N PHE A 53 -20.91 2.28 -14.15
CA PHE A 53 -20.59 2.81 -12.83
C PHE A 53 -21.62 3.83 -12.33
N LEU A 54 -22.37 4.45 -13.25
CA LEU A 54 -23.22 5.60 -12.94
C LEU A 54 -24.72 5.30 -13.06
N ASP A 55 -25.11 4.46 -14.03
CA ASP A 55 -26.52 4.16 -14.31
C ASP A 55 -26.89 2.77 -13.80
N SER A 56 -27.74 2.74 -12.76
CA SER A 56 -28.14 1.49 -12.11
C SER A 56 -29.01 0.60 -13.03
N GLU A 57 -29.83 1.17 -13.90
CA GLU A 57 -30.70 0.39 -14.81
C GLU A 57 -29.85 -0.22 -15.94
N TYR A 58 -28.95 0.56 -16.51
CA TYR A 58 -28.00 0.07 -17.49
C TYR A 58 -27.12 -1.03 -16.91
N ALA A 59 -26.55 -0.80 -15.72
CA ALA A 59 -25.67 -1.76 -15.06
C ALA A 59 -26.38 -3.06 -14.69
N LYS A 60 -27.64 -3.03 -14.26
CA LYS A 60 -28.44 -4.23 -13.99
C LYS A 60 -28.56 -5.13 -15.22
N THR A 61 -28.72 -4.52 -16.39
CA THR A 61 -28.86 -5.26 -17.66
C THR A 61 -27.52 -5.80 -18.13
N MET A 62 -26.46 -5.00 -18.09
CA MET A 62 -25.17 -5.29 -18.72
C MET A 62 -24.15 -5.95 -17.77
N ALA A 63 -24.31 -5.80 -16.46
CA ALA A 63 -23.34 -6.25 -15.45
C ALA A 63 -23.93 -7.29 -14.48
N GLN A 64 -24.88 -8.10 -14.92
CA GLN A 64 -25.47 -9.17 -14.11
C GLN A 64 -26.12 -8.69 -12.80
N GLY A 65 -26.86 -7.59 -12.87
CA GLY A 65 -27.73 -7.16 -11.78
C GLY A 65 -27.17 -6.16 -10.77
N ALA A 66 -25.95 -5.67 -10.94
CA ALA A 66 -25.37 -4.71 -9.99
C ALA A 66 -24.52 -3.63 -10.67
N VAL A 67 -24.53 -2.44 -10.10
CA VAL A 67 -23.59 -1.38 -10.46
C VAL A 67 -22.17 -1.83 -10.11
N LEU A 68 -21.25 -1.62 -11.04
CA LEU A 68 -19.84 -1.95 -10.84
C LEU A 68 -19.08 -0.77 -10.21
N CYS A 69 -18.07 -1.09 -9.42
CA CYS A 69 -17.03 -0.14 -9.04
C CYS A 69 -16.00 -0.04 -10.17
N PRO A 70 -15.57 1.16 -10.58
CA PRO A 70 -14.49 1.30 -11.54
C PRO A 70 -13.20 0.65 -10.98
N PRO A 71 -12.29 0.17 -11.85
CA PRO A 71 -11.06 -0.45 -11.44
C PRO A 71 -10.06 0.60 -10.89
N SER A 72 -10.36 1.10 -9.70
CA SER A 72 -9.57 2.08 -8.96
C SER A 72 -9.01 1.47 -7.68
N GLY A 73 -7.68 1.32 -7.62
CA GLY A 73 -7.00 0.82 -6.42
C GLY A 73 -7.30 1.69 -5.19
N TRP A 74 -7.52 2.99 -5.39
CA TRP A 74 -7.93 3.89 -4.31
C TRP A 74 -9.33 3.55 -3.76
N LEU A 75 -10.32 3.32 -4.61
CA LEU A 75 -11.66 2.92 -4.18
C LEU A 75 -11.66 1.54 -3.51
N ALA A 76 -10.91 0.59 -4.05
CA ALA A 76 -10.78 -0.73 -3.45
C ALA A 76 -10.22 -0.64 -2.01
N LEU A 77 -9.15 0.14 -1.81
CA LEU A 77 -8.60 0.40 -0.47
C LEU A 77 -9.57 1.16 0.43
N TYR A 78 -10.27 2.15 -0.11
CA TYR A 78 -11.26 2.93 0.64
C TYR A 78 -12.35 2.05 1.24
N PHE A 79 -12.93 1.16 0.44
CA PHE A 79 -13.99 0.26 0.90
C PHE A 79 -13.48 -0.90 1.78
N ALA A 80 -12.23 -1.35 1.55
CA ALA A 80 -11.63 -2.43 2.35
C ALA A 80 -11.07 -1.95 3.70
N SER A 81 -11.07 -0.65 3.99
CA SER A 81 -10.50 -0.11 5.21
C SER A 81 -11.51 0.07 6.33
N LEU A 82 -11.00 0.22 7.57
CA LEU A 82 -11.83 0.39 8.77
C LEU A 82 -12.54 1.75 8.86
N GLY A 83 -12.44 2.58 7.85
CA GLY A 83 -13.11 3.87 7.83
C GLY A 83 -12.25 4.98 7.22
N PRO A 84 -12.74 6.22 7.28
CA PRO A 84 -12.05 7.35 6.70
C PRO A 84 -10.68 7.56 7.37
N TRP A 85 -9.80 8.17 6.58
CA TRP A 85 -8.51 8.66 7.04
C TRP A 85 -8.37 8.81 8.56
N PRO A 86 -7.29 8.30 9.22
CA PRO A 86 -6.02 7.81 8.66
C PRO A 86 -5.88 6.28 8.56
N ALA A 87 -6.87 5.49 8.93
CA ALA A 87 -6.80 4.03 9.02
C ALA A 87 -6.50 3.34 7.67
N VAL A 88 -6.76 4.02 6.54
CA VAL A 88 -6.40 3.53 5.20
C VAL A 88 -4.89 3.40 5.01
N PHE A 89 -4.11 4.12 5.80
CA PHE A 89 -2.67 4.27 5.64
C PHE A 89 -1.89 3.88 6.90
N GLU A 90 -2.22 2.77 7.55
CA GLU A 90 -1.19 2.12 8.34
C GLU A 90 -0.21 1.46 7.34
N PRO A 91 0.85 2.15 6.97
CA PRO A 91 1.78 1.63 6.00
C PRO A 91 2.62 0.55 6.69
N LEU A 92 2.76 -0.61 6.04
CA LEU A 92 3.66 -1.64 6.56
C LEU A 92 5.13 -1.21 6.57
N PHE A 93 5.49 -0.28 5.70
CA PHE A 93 6.90 0.10 5.56
C PHE A 93 7.52 0.78 6.80
N PRO A 94 6.83 1.49 7.72
CA PRO A 94 7.46 1.98 8.95
C PRO A 94 7.98 0.89 9.86
N ILE A 95 7.48 -0.35 9.72
CA ILE A 95 7.98 -1.46 10.54
C ILE A 95 9.31 -2.03 10.02
N VAL A 96 9.65 -1.78 8.74
CA VAL A 96 10.91 -2.21 8.15
C VAL A 96 12.00 -1.20 8.52
N PRO A 97 13.01 -1.59 9.29
CA PRO A 97 14.10 -0.68 9.63
C PRO A 97 14.89 -0.31 8.38
N THR A 98 15.19 0.96 8.21
CA THR A 98 15.93 1.48 7.06
C THR A 98 16.99 2.50 7.53
N PRO A 99 18.13 2.63 6.81
CA PRO A 99 19.16 3.61 7.17
C PRO A 99 18.69 5.05 7.03
N GLY A 100 17.78 5.30 6.08
CA GLY A 100 17.23 6.63 5.80
C GLY A 100 15.77 6.73 6.23
N LYS A 101 15.36 7.94 6.59
CA LYS A 101 13.98 8.24 7.03
C LYS A 101 13.14 8.93 5.96
N ARG A 102 13.73 9.36 4.86
CA ARG A 102 13.01 9.95 3.72
C ARG A 102 12.39 8.85 2.89
N ILE A 103 11.10 9.01 2.56
CA ILE A 103 10.31 8.02 1.84
C ILE A 103 9.81 8.64 0.55
N VAL A 104 9.98 7.92 -0.55
CA VAL A 104 9.46 8.28 -1.87
C VAL A 104 8.63 7.13 -2.39
N ASN A 105 7.40 7.41 -2.81
CA ASN A 105 6.58 6.44 -3.51
C ASN A 105 7.04 6.37 -4.97
N MET A 106 7.50 5.21 -5.41
CA MET A 106 8.12 5.01 -6.73
C MET A 106 7.12 4.49 -7.76
N SER A 107 6.30 3.51 -7.38
CA SER A 107 5.27 2.95 -8.25
C SER A 107 4.12 2.37 -7.47
N GLN A 108 2.97 2.33 -8.12
CA GLN A 108 1.82 1.53 -7.71
C GLN A 108 1.34 0.70 -8.89
N GLU A 109 1.21 -0.58 -8.68
CA GLU A 109 0.67 -1.54 -9.65
C GLU A 109 -0.59 -2.18 -9.06
N VAL A 110 -1.61 -2.39 -9.88
CA VAL A 110 -2.85 -3.03 -9.43
C VAL A 110 -3.18 -4.18 -10.39
N GLU A 111 -3.23 -5.39 -9.83
CA GLU A 111 -3.66 -6.59 -10.53
C GLU A 111 -5.09 -6.91 -10.11
N TRP A 112 -5.99 -7.04 -11.10
CA TRP A 112 -7.41 -7.27 -10.87
C TRP A 112 -7.78 -8.71 -11.19
N SER A 113 -8.34 -9.42 -10.20
CA SER A 113 -8.82 -10.80 -10.32
C SER A 113 -10.33 -10.88 -10.46
N ALA A 114 -11.07 -9.94 -9.86
CA ALA A 114 -12.53 -9.91 -9.91
C ALA A 114 -13.09 -8.49 -9.94
N ARG A 115 -14.35 -8.36 -10.31
CA ARG A 115 -15.08 -7.08 -10.31
C ARG A 115 -15.65 -6.80 -8.92
N ILE A 116 -15.53 -5.54 -8.49
CA ILE A 116 -16.20 -5.04 -7.29
C ILE A 116 -17.60 -4.55 -7.68
N ARG A 117 -18.60 -4.88 -6.88
CA ARG A 117 -20.00 -4.51 -7.08
C ARG A 117 -20.51 -3.68 -5.90
N VAL A 118 -21.45 -2.81 -6.16
CA VAL A 118 -22.21 -2.15 -5.08
C VAL A 118 -22.85 -3.22 -4.20
N GLY A 119 -22.70 -3.09 -2.89
CA GLY A 119 -23.12 -4.05 -1.88
C GLY A 119 -22.05 -5.07 -1.45
N ASP A 120 -20.91 -5.17 -2.16
CA ASP A 120 -19.82 -6.03 -1.70
C ASP A 120 -19.22 -5.51 -0.38
N HIS A 121 -18.83 -6.44 0.49
CA HIS A 121 -18.05 -6.15 1.69
C HIS A 121 -16.60 -6.54 1.45
N LEU A 122 -15.72 -5.56 1.44
CA LEU A 122 -14.29 -5.78 1.17
C LEU A 122 -13.49 -5.90 2.47
N SER A 123 -12.42 -6.67 2.38
CA SER A 123 -11.44 -6.83 3.45
C SER A 123 -10.05 -6.62 2.86
N VAL A 124 -9.08 -6.21 3.69
CA VAL A 124 -7.69 -6.06 3.27
C VAL A 124 -6.75 -6.72 4.27
N ARG A 125 -5.76 -7.44 3.76
CA ARG A 125 -4.54 -7.80 4.48
C ARG A 125 -3.36 -7.24 3.73
N ARG A 126 -2.29 -6.93 4.46
CA ARG A 126 -1.08 -6.35 3.87
C ARG A 126 0.09 -7.26 4.10
N ARG A 127 1.03 -7.26 3.15
CA ARG A 127 2.22 -8.10 3.18
C ARG A 127 3.43 -7.31 2.72
N ILE A 128 4.60 -7.57 3.33
CA ILE A 128 5.89 -7.16 2.77
C ILE A 128 6.30 -8.23 1.76
N ALA A 129 6.26 -7.87 0.47
CA ALA A 129 6.58 -8.80 -0.61
C ALA A 129 8.09 -8.89 -0.87
N ASP A 130 8.80 -7.76 -0.79
CA ASP A 130 10.24 -7.73 -0.93
C ASP A 130 10.87 -6.52 -0.23
N VAL A 131 12.15 -6.66 0.14
CA VAL A 131 13.00 -5.59 0.64
C VAL A 131 14.37 -5.78 0.03
N PHE A 132 14.91 -4.75 -0.64
CA PHE A 132 16.24 -4.85 -1.25
C PHE A 132 16.97 -3.51 -1.22
N GLN A 133 18.28 -3.58 -1.29
CA GLN A 133 19.13 -2.39 -1.38
C GLN A 133 19.54 -2.17 -2.84
N LYS A 134 19.31 -0.96 -3.32
CA LYS A 134 19.73 -0.55 -4.67
C LYS A 134 20.09 0.93 -4.64
N ALA A 135 21.30 1.24 -5.06
CA ALA A 135 21.81 2.60 -5.12
C ALA A 135 20.96 3.49 -6.01
N VAL A 136 20.79 4.73 -5.57
CA VAL A 136 20.23 5.84 -6.36
C VAL A 136 21.20 7.02 -6.28
N SER A 137 21.05 8.00 -7.16
CA SER A 137 21.91 9.20 -7.15
C SER A 137 21.89 9.96 -5.84
N LEU A 138 20.78 9.91 -5.11
CA LEU A 138 20.61 10.56 -3.81
C LEU A 138 21.27 9.79 -2.64
N ASP A 139 21.29 8.47 -2.71
CA ASP A 139 21.85 7.62 -1.65
C ASP A 139 22.33 6.26 -2.21
N PRO A 140 23.66 5.94 -2.10
CA PRO A 140 24.16 4.64 -2.53
C PRO A 140 23.66 3.47 -1.69
N GLN A 141 23.10 3.71 -0.49
CA GLN A 141 22.54 2.70 0.40
C GLN A 141 21.00 2.79 0.51
N ALA A 142 20.35 3.31 -0.51
CA ALA A 142 18.91 3.40 -0.55
C ALA A 142 18.26 2.01 -0.44
N VAL A 143 17.18 1.93 0.33
CA VAL A 143 16.41 0.69 0.54
C VAL A 143 15.06 0.80 -0.14
N TRP A 144 14.72 -0.24 -0.88
CA TRP A 144 13.46 -0.38 -1.57
C TRP A 144 12.59 -1.38 -0.84
N ILE A 145 11.33 -1.04 -0.64
CA ILE A 145 10.34 -1.87 0.04
C ILE A 145 9.17 -2.07 -0.89
N VAL A 146 8.83 -3.32 -1.15
CA VAL A 146 7.64 -3.70 -1.91
C VAL A 146 6.60 -4.21 -0.94
N ALA A 147 5.50 -3.47 -0.81
CA ALA A 147 4.38 -3.83 0.03
C ALA A 147 3.14 -4.11 -0.82
N GLU A 148 2.39 -5.13 -0.47
CA GLU A 148 1.15 -5.50 -1.14
C GLU A 148 -0.05 -5.33 -0.20
N ALA A 149 -1.15 -4.82 -0.76
CA ALA A 149 -2.47 -4.87 -0.15
C ALA A 149 -3.32 -5.85 -0.96
N ILE A 150 -3.68 -6.96 -0.34
CA ILE A 150 -4.49 -8.02 -0.93
C ILE A 150 -5.93 -7.79 -0.47
N ILE A 151 -6.81 -7.53 -1.43
CA ILE A 151 -8.20 -7.20 -1.18
C ILE A 151 -9.08 -8.38 -1.55
N THR A 152 -9.94 -8.79 -0.63
CA THR A 152 -10.91 -9.87 -0.81
C THR A 152 -12.33 -9.34 -0.59
N ASN A 153 -13.31 -10.03 -1.16
CA ASN A 153 -14.72 -9.76 -0.92
C ASN A 153 -15.30 -10.65 0.22
N GLN A 154 -16.60 -10.55 0.46
CA GLN A 154 -17.29 -11.31 1.51
C GLN A 154 -17.34 -12.83 1.27
N ARG A 155 -16.90 -13.31 0.11
CA ARG A 155 -16.78 -14.74 -0.23
C ARG A 155 -15.35 -15.24 -0.15
N ASP A 156 -14.44 -14.42 0.42
CA ASP A 156 -13.01 -14.66 0.45
C ASP A 156 -12.34 -14.78 -0.95
N GLU A 157 -13.02 -14.30 -1.99
CA GLU A 157 -12.45 -14.22 -3.32
C GLU A 157 -11.50 -13.02 -3.40
N GLU A 158 -10.29 -13.23 -3.91
CA GLU A 158 -9.35 -12.16 -4.20
C GLU A 158 -9.91 -11.26 -5.31
N VAL A 159 -10.02 -9.99 -5.01
CA VAL A 159 -10.55 -8.98 -5.93
C VAL A 159 -9.42 -8.26 -6.66
N CYS A 160 -8.44 -7.82 -5.90
CA CYS A 160 -7.22 -7.25 -6.46
C CYS A 160 -6.05 -7.30 -5.49
N VAL A 161 -4.85 -7.21 -6.04
CA VAL A 161 -3.60 -6.97 -5.33
C VAL A 161 -3.06 -5.62 -5.74
N ILE A 162 -2.83 -4.75 -4.76
CA ILE A 162 -2.22 -3.44 -4.96
C ILE A 162 -0.79 -3.51 -4.44
N ARG A 163 0.17 -3.43 -5.35
CA ARG A 163 1.61 -3.47 -5.05
C ARG A 163 2.18 -2.05 -5.07
N ASN A 164 2.72 -1.61 -3.95
CA ASN A 164 3.41 -0.33 -3.83
C ASN A 164 4.91 -0.56 -3.65
N THR A 165 5.70 0.08 -4.48
CA THR A 165 7.15 0.12 -4.33
C THR A 165 7.56 1.47 -3.78
N MET A 166 8.24 1.45 -2.65
CA MET A 166 8.72 2.64 -1.97
C MET A 166 10.23 2.61 -1.84
N LEU A 167 10.82 3.78 -1.93
CA LEU A 167 12.23 4.02 -1.72
C LEU A 167 12.42 4.78 -0.41
N THR A 168 13.33 4.30 0.44
CA THR A 168 13.83 5.08 1.58
C THR A 168 15.28 5.46 1.36
N HIS A 169 15.65 6.70 1.69
CA HIS A 169 17.00 7.18 1.53
C HIS A 169 17.42 8.11 2.68
N ARG A 170 18.71 8.19 2.93
CA ARG A 170 19.30 9.11 3.89
C ARG A 170 19.39 10.52 3.32
N THR A 171 19.28 11.50 4.18
CA THR A 171 19.65 12.89 3.84
C THR A 171 21.17 13.04 3.70
N PRO A 172 21.66 14.10 3.04
CA PRO A 172 23.11 14.39 3.01
C PRO A 172 23.74 14.46 4.40
N GLU A 173 23.04 14.98 5.40
CA GLU A 173 23.49 15.05 6.79
C GLU A 173 23.63 13.67 7.42
N GLU A 174 22.64 12.79 7.23
CA GLU A 174 22.69 11.39 7.71
C GLU A 174 23.82 10.59 7.03
N GLN A 175 24.13 10.88 5.76
CA GLN A 175 25.24 10.27 5.04
C GLN A 175 26.60 10.75 5.60
N GLY A 176 26.74 12.04 5.96
CA GLY A 176 27.94 12.62 6.53
C GLY A 176 28.26 12.14 7.95
N GLN A 177 27.26 11.86 8.76
CA GLN A 177 27.44 11.30 10.10
C GLN A 177 27.98 9.87 10.08
N GLY A 178 27.60 9.08 9.06
CA GLY A 178 28.13 7.73 8.86
C GLY A 178 29.61 7.69 8.44
N ALA A 179 30.14 8.75 7.86
CA ALA A 179 31.55 8.86 7.45
C ALA A 179 32.46 9.25 8.60
N ARG A 180 31.99 10.08 9.55
CA ARG A 180 32.80 10.53 10.70
C ARG A 180 33.04 9.46 11.77
N SER A 181 32.23 8.41 11.80
CA SER A 181 32.42 7.29 12.76
C SER A 181 33.44 6.24 12.30
N LYS A 182 34.13 6.44 11.17
CA LYS A 182 35.14 5.52 10.61
C LYS A 182 36.58 6.04 10.64
N GLU A 183 36.86 7.18 11.26
CA GLU A 183 38.23 7.59 11.49
C GLU A 183 38.77 6.91 12.79
N PRO A 184 39.79 6.02 12.71
CA PRO A 184 40.45 5.49 13.89
C PRO A 184 41.35 6.58 14.45
N GLY A 185 41.15 6.89 15.75
CA GLY A 185 42.10 7.65 16.54
C GLY A 185 43.35 6.84 16.86
#